data_9a1e5b0b7b6f1289d804bf69455f58c8
#
_entry.id   9a1e5b0b7b6f1289d804bf69455f58c8
#
_cell.length_a   1.000
_cell.length_b   1.000
_cell.length_c   1.000
_cell.angle_alpha   90.00
_cell.angle_beta   90.00
_cell.angle_gamma   90.00
#
_symmetry.space_group_name_H-M   'P 1'
#
loop_
_entity.id
_entity.type
_entity.pdbx_description
1 polymer ?
#
loop_
_entity_poly.entity_id
_entity_poly.type
_entity_poly.pdbx_seq_one_letter_code
_entity_poly.pdbx_strand_id
1 'polypeptide(L)'
;MTTSPAEMDRLLDRLAELPADWHSVGLLSVDALSSIVRHAGPSVAHSVETGSGRSTLFFSHFSGNHVTFSLDDGQSVSQVWKSPLFLPATVRLVEGPSQLTLPKFVFDEPIDVALIDGPHGFPFPDLEYYYFYPHVRTGGLLVIDDVHIPTIRNLFTFLRDDKMWKLLEVVHGRTAVFRRTDAPTFDPLGDGWWLQRYNHRHVRIGTRLWAGLPSSLRRSLETLLGRR
;
A
#
# COMPACT_ATOMS: atom_id res chain seq x y z
N MET A 1 -2.16 13.27 -19.53
CA MET A 1 -1.23 14.42 -19.62
C MET A 1 -0.09 14.15 -18.67
N THR A 2 1.16 14.29 -19.09
CA THR A 2 2.33 14.11 -18.20
C THR A 2 2.65 15.44 -17.55
N THR A 3 2.47 15.52 -16.23
CA THR A 3 2.87 16.69 -15.44
C THR A 3 4.40 16.84 -15.50
N SER A 4 4.90 18.01 -15.83
CA SER A 4 6.34 18.27 -15.84
C SER A 4 6.89 18.34 -14.40
N PRO A 5 8.20 18.07 -14.18
CA PRO A 5 8.79 18.18 -12.84
C PRO A 5 8.53 19.55 -12.19
N ALA A 6 8.65 20.65 -12.92
CA ALA A 6 8.42 22.00 -12.39
C ALA A 6 6.93 22.25 -12.03
N GLU A 7 5.99 21.62 -12.72
CA GLU A 7 4.57 21.68 -12.35
C GLU A 7 4.29 20.86 -11.10
N MET A 8 4.95 19.72 -10.96
CA MET A 8 4.83 18.88 -9.76
C MET A 8 5.39 19.60 -8.53
N ASP A 9 6.54 20.25 -8.63
CA ASP A 9 7.13 21.03 -7.53
C ASP A 9 6.16 22.15 -7.09
N ARG A 10 5.60 22.91 -8.05
CA ARG A 10 4.59 23.94 -7.74
C ARG A 10 3.33 23.38 -7.10
N LEU A 11 2.90 22.18 -7.49
CA LEU A 11 1.77 21.52 -6.84
C LEU A 11 2.10 21.17 -5.39
N LEU A 12 3.27 20.60 -5.14
CA LEU A 12 3.71 20.25 -3.79
C LEU A 12 3.78 21.49 -2.88
N ASP A 13 4.30 22.63 -3.39
CA ASP A 13 4.32 23.90 -2.66
C ASP A 13 2.89 24.34 -2.28
N ARG A 14 1.95 24.31 -3.23
CA ARG A 14 0.54 24.65 -2.97
C ARG A 14 -0.14 23.70 -1.98
N LEU A 15 0.19 22.41 -2.03
CA LEU A 15 -0.31 21.42 -1.07
C LEU A 15 0.28 21.64 0.34
N ALA A 16 1.49 22.19 0.43
CA ALA A 16 2.10 22.56 1.71
C ALA A 16 1.40 23.75 2.38
N GLU A 17 0.81 24.66 1.58
CA GLU A 17 0.07 25.84 2.08
C GLU A 17 -1.31 25.48 2.65
N LEU A 18 -1.81 24.24 2.44
CA LEU A 18 -3.10 23.84 3.02
C LEU A 18 -3.04 23.89 4.56
N PRO A 19 -4.04 24.49 5.22
CA PRO A 19 -4.09 24.56 6.68
C PRO A 19 -3.99 23.16 7.33
N ALA A 20 -3.40 23.09 8.52
CA ALA A 20 -3.24 21.81 9.23
C ALA A 20 -4.59 21.14 9.56
N ASP A 21 -5.64 21.93 9.74
CA ASP A 21 -7.01 21.53 9.99
C ASP A 21 -7.88 21.46 8.72
N TRP A 22 -7.24 21.55 7.53
CA TRP A 22 -7.94 21.45 6.26
C TRP A 22 -8.73 20.15 6.12
N HIS A 23 -8.28 19.08 6.77
CA HIS A 23 -8.95 17.79 6.76
C HIS A 23 -9.13 17.25 8.19
N SER A 24 -10.31 16.72 8.49
CA SER A 24 -10.73 16.35 9.86
C SER A 24 -9.90 15.21 10.49
N VAL A 25 -9.36 14.32 9.68
CA VAL A 25 -8.61 13.14 10.14
C VAL A 25 -7.10 13.20 9.89
N GLY A 26 -6.58 14.37 9.55
CA GLY A 26 -5.16 14.57 9.28
C GLY A 26 -4.82 14.67 7.80
N LEU A 27 -3.55 14.84 7.52
CA LEU A 27 -3.03 15.05 6.17
C LEU A 27 -1.75 14.24 5.97
N LEU A 28 -1.69 13.43 4.93
CA LEU A 28 -0.43 12.85 4.48
C LEU A 28 0.60 13.98 4.26
N SER A 29 1.82 13.83 4.79
CA SER A 29 2.82 14.89 4.72
C SER A 29 3.27 15.18 3.28
N VAL A 30 3.62 16.43 2.97
CA VAL A 30 4.16 16.80 1.66
C VAL A 30 5.49 16.10 1.40
N ASP A 31 6.28 15.85 2.45
CA ASP A 31 7.53 15.08 2.33
C ASP A 31 7.27 13.63 1.90
N ALA A 32 6.15 13.03 2.34
CA ALA A 32 5.75 11.71 1.85
C ALA A 32 5.36 11.75 0.38
N LEU A 33 4.62 12.77 -0.06
CA LEU A 33 4.28 12.98 -1.48
C LEU A 33 5.55 13.21 -2.31
N SER A 34 6.49 14.02 -1.83
CA SER A 34 7.79 14.24 -2.46
C SER A 34 8.61 12.96 -2.56
N SER A 35 8.53 12.08 -1.54
CA SER A 35 9.15 10.75 -1.59
C SER A 35 8.52 9.88 -2.68
N ILE A 36 7.20 9.90 -2.86
CA ILE A 36 6.53 9.19 -3.96
C ILE A 36 7.06 9.67 -5.31
N VAL A 37 7.11 10.99 -5.54
CA VAL A 37 7.65 11.58 -6.78
C VAL A 37 9.10 11.15 -7.02
N ARG A 38 9.95 11.21 -5.99
CA ARG A 38 11.37 10.84 -6.06
C ARG A 38 11.56 9.39 -6.50
N HIS A 39 10.69 8.50 -6.05
CA HIS A 39 10.82 7.07 -6.30
C HIS A 39 10.03 6.57 -7.52
N ALA A 40 8.91 7.19 -7.88
CA ALA A 40 8.09 6.78 -9.02
C ALA A 40 8.35 7.61 -10.28
N GLY A 41 8.96 8.80 -10.16
CA GLY A 41 9.09 9.77 -11.23
C GLY A 41 8.00 10.85 -11.15
N PRO A 42 7.94 11.79 -12.10
CA PRO A 42 7.06 12.96 -12.04
C PRO A 42 5.58 12.66 -12.32
N SER A 43 5.27 11.51 -12.87
CA SER A 43 3.89 11.05 -13.12
C SER A 43 3.84 9.54 -13.29
N VAL A 44 2.65 8.95 -13.09
CA VAL A 44 2.37 7.52 -13.29
C VAL A 44 1.10 7.33 -14.13
N ALA A 45 0.90 6.14 -14.67
CA ALA A 45 -0.31 5.82 -15.42
C ALA A 45 -1.49 5.55 -14.48
N HIS A 46 -1.29 4.67 -13.49
CA HIS A 46 -2.36 4.21 -12.61
C HIS A 46 -1.95 4.26 -11.15
N SER A 47 -2.80 4.85 -10.30
CA SER A 47 -2.63 4.83 -8.87
C SER A 47 -3.94 4.53 -8.14
N VAL A 48 -3.81 4.01 -6.94
CA VAL A 48 -4.96 3.72 -6.05
C VAL A 48 -4.65 4.18 -4.64
N GLU A 49 -5.69 4.59 -3.91
CA GLU A 49 -5.57 4.87 -2.48
C GLU A 49 -6.82 4.41 -1.71
N THR A 50 -6.64 4.13 -0.42
CA THR A 50 -7.72 4.09 0.57
C THR A 50 -7.66 5.37 1.42
N GLY A 51 -8.84 5.92 1.75
CA GLY A 51 -8.95 7.27 2.29
C GLY A 51 -9.06 8.33 1.20
N SER A 52 -9.28 9.57 1.60
CA SER A 52 -9.29 10.73 0.70
C SER A 52 -8.81 11.98 1.44
N GLY A 53 -8.06 12.84 0.76
CA GLY A 53 -7.49 14.02 1.39
C GLY A 53 -6.49 14.75 0.50
N ARG A 54 -5.41 15.25 1.11
CA ARG A 54 -4.29 15.89 0.40
C ARG A 54 -3.69 14.94 -0.66
N SER A 55 -3.60 13.65 -0.35
CA SER A 55 -3.13 12.62 -1.27
C SER A 55 -3.98 12.54 -2.53
N THR A 56 -5.29 12.61 -2.41
CA THR A 56 -6.21 12.62 -3.56
C THR A 56 -5.98 13.84 -4.45
N LEU A 57 -5.77 15.03 -3.86
CA LEU A 57 -5.41 16.24 -4.63
C LEU A 57 -4.10 16.04 -5.38
N PHE A 58 -3.08 15.48 -4.73
CA PHE A 58 -1.81 15.16 -5.35
C PHE A 58 -1.97 14.15 -6.48
N PHE A 59 -2.61 13.01 -6.23
CA PHE A 59 -2.79 11.96 -7.23
C PHE A 59 -3.62 12.42 -8.43
N SER A 60 -4.54 13.37 -8.27
CA SER A 60 -5.31 13.91 -9.37
C SER A 60 -4.46 14.57 -10.47
N HIS A 61 -3.26 15.04 -10.12
CA HIS A 61 -2.28 15.61 -11.07
C HIS A 61 -1.14 14.65 -11.39
N PHE A 62 -0.81 13.77 -10.45
CA PHE A 62 0.32 12.86 -10.55
C PHE A 62 0.02 11.61 -11.39
N SER A 63 -1.24 11.19 -11.42
CA SER A 63 -1.69 9.96 -12.07
C SER A 63 -2.56 10.23 -13.29
N GLY A 64 -2.37 9.46 -14.35
CA GLY A 64 -3.25 9.48 -15.52
C GLY A 64 -4.66 8.96 -15.19
N ASN A 65 -4.73 7.98 -14.28
CA ASN A 65 -5.98 7.43 -13.74
C ASN A 65 -5.77 7.08 -12.27
N HIS A 66 -6.51 7.73 -11.38
CA HIS A 66 -6.46 7.51 -9.95
C HIS A 66 -7.79 6.98 -9.44
N VAL A 67 -7.74 5.95 -8.60
CA VAL A 67 -8.92 5.40 -7.91
C VAL A 67 -8.78 5.61 -6.42
N THR A 68 -9.70 6.34 -5.81
CA THR A 68 -9.77 6.51 -4.35
C THR A 68 -10.96 5.72 -3.79
N PHE A 69 -10.69 4.89 -2.79
CA PHE A 69 -11.70 4.17 -2.00
C PHE A 69 -11.92 4.93 -0.70
N SER A 70 -13.01 5.64 -0.58
CA SER A 70 -13.26 6.49 0.57
C SER A 70 -14.70 6.42 1.06
N LEU A 71 -14.85 6.49 2.36
CA LEU A 71 -16.13 6.68 2.99
C LEU A 71 -16.44 8.18 3.02
N ASP A 72 -17.57 8.59 2.48
CA ASP A 72 -18.02 9.98 2.68
C ASP A 72 -18.59 10.12 4.10
N ASP A 73 -17.76 10.64 4.99
CA ASP A 73 -18.15 11.02 6.36
C ASP A 73 -18.87 12.39 6.41
N GLY A 74 -19.26 12.91 5.24
CA GLY A 74 -19.89 14.23 5.07
C GLY A 74 -18.91 15.40 5.02
N GLN A 75 -17.60 15.15 5.16
CA GLN A 75 -16.58 16.21 5.14
C GLN A 75 -15.40 15.87 4.21
N SER A 76 -14.76 14.72 4.37
CA SER A 76 -13.50 14.40 3.69
C SER A 76 -13.59 14.43 2.17
N VAL A 77 -14.51 13.68 1.59
CA VAL A 77 -14.71 13.63 0.14
C VAL A 77 -15.16 15.00 -0.37
N SER A 78 -16.17 15.60 0.26
CA SER A 78 -16.73 16.87 -0.19
C SER A 78 -15.69 18.01 -0.15
N GLN A 79 -14.74 17.98 0.79
CA GLN A 79 -13.69 18.98 0.91
C GLN A 79 -12.65 18.86 -0.21
N VAL A 80 -12.27 17.63 -0.56
CA VAL A 80 -11.42 17.35 -1.71
C VAL A 80 -12.08 17.86 -2.99
N TRP A 81 -13.34 17.50 -3.21
CA TRP A 81 -14.08 17.87 -4.43
C TRP A 81 -14.33 19.37 -4.59
N LYS A 82 -14.38 20.13 -3.51
CA LYS A 82 -14.50 21.61 -3.52
C LYS A 82 -13.16 22.31 -3.66
N SER A 83 -12.05 21.61 -3.54
CA SER A 83 -10.73 22.22 -3.61
C SER A 83 -10.41 22.71 -5.04
N PRO A 84 -9.90 23.93 -5.19
CA PRO A 84 -9.42 24.43 -6.49
C PRO A 84 -8.16 23.70 -6.99
N LEU A 85 -7.56 22.85 -6.14
CA LEU A 85 -6.45 21.98 -6.51
C LEU A 85 -6.89 20.64 -7.06
N PHE A 86 -8.18 20.30 -7.00
CA PHE A 86 -8.68 19.01 -7.46
C PHE A 86 -8.86 18.96 -8.98
N LEU A 87 -8.34 17.91 -9.61
CA LEU A 87 -8.53 17.65 -11.04
C LEU A 87 -9.44 16.41 -11.22
N PRO A 88 -10.76 16.59 -11.33
CA PRO A 88 -11.72 15.47 -11.30
C PRO A 88 -11.62 14.53 -12.52
N ALA A 89 -11.06 14.99 -13.63
CA ALA A 89 -11.00 14.21 -14.87
C ALA A 89 -10.13 12.94 -14.77
N THR A 90 -9.23 12.90 -13.80
CA THR A 90 -8.29 11.79 -13.59
C THR A 90 -8.64 10.92 -12.40
N VAL A 91 -9.71 11.25 -11.66
CA VAL A 91 -10.04 10.58 -10.38
C VAL A 91 -11.39 9.87 -10.45
N ARG A 92 -11.40 8.61 -10.08
CA ARG A 92 -12.60 7.82 -9.84
C ARG A 92 -12.78 7.59 -8.34
N LEU A 93 -13.86 8.11 -7.77
CA LEU A 93 -14.27 7.79 -6.40
C LEU A 93 -15.04 6.45 -6.38
N VAL A 94 -14.64 5.56 -5.51
CA VAL A 94 -15.39 4.37 -5.11
C VAL A 94 -15.87 4.59 -3.68
N GLU A 95 -17.08 5.12 -3.56
CA GLU A 95 -17.66 5.49 -2.28
C GLU A 95 -18.10 4.26 -1.48
N GLY A 96 -17.74 4.25 -0.22
CA GLY A 96 -18.14 3.24 0.75
C GLY A 96 -16.97 2.64 1.53
N PRO A 97 -17.27 1.83 2.54
CA PRO A 97 -16.27 1.17 3.36
C PRO A 97 -15.38 0.23 2.52
N SER A 98 -14.05 0.30 2.68
CA SER A 98 -13.08 -0.46 1.89
C SER A 98 -13.33 -1.98 1.92
N GLN A 99 -13.78 -2.52 3.06
CA GLN A 99 -14.13 -3.93 3.20
C GLN A 99 -15.33 -4.38 2.35
N LEU A 100 -16.17 -3.44 1.89
CA LEU A 100 -17.33 -3.73 1.04
C LEU A 100 -17.11 -3.37 -0.42
N THR A 101 -16.24 -2.42 -0.69
CA THR A 101 -15.96 -1.89 -2.03
C THR A 101 -14.82 -2.63 -2.72
N LEU A 102 -13.70 -2.85 -2.04
CA LEU A 102 -12.54 -3.55 -2.60
C LEU A 102 -12.86 -4.97 -3.13
N PRO A 103 -13.65 -5.82 -2.42
CA PRO A 103 -13.99 -7.15 -2.94
C PRO A 103 -14.79 -7.17 -4.24
N LYS A 104 -15.40 -6.04 -4.62
CA LYS A 104 -16.24 -5.90 -5.81
C LYS A 104 -15.54 -5.14 -6.94
N PHE A 105 -14.39 -4.56 -6.65
CA PHE A 105 -13.65 -3.76 -7.61
C PHE A 105 -12.74 -4.64 -8.46
N VAL A 106 -12.76 -4.41 -9.75
CA VAL A 106 -11.88 -5.09 -10.71
C VAL A 106 -10.76 -4.13 -11.09
N PHE A 107 -9.53 -4.55 -10.86
CA PHE A 107 -8.33 -3.82 -11.26
C PHE A 107 -7.95 -4.28 -12.68
N ASP A 108 -8.38 -3.52 -13.68
CA ASP A 108 -8.16 -3.86 -15.10
C ASP A 108 -6.73 -3.57 -15.54
N GLU A 109 -6.06 -2.65 -14.86
CA GLU A 109 -4.71 -2.20 -15.19
C GLU A 109 -3.74 -2.36 -14.01
N PRO A 110 -2.45 -2.64 -14.28
CA PRO A 110 -1.45 -2.74 -13.25
C PRO A 110 -1.28 -1.41 -12.49
N ILE A 111 -1.15 -1.49 -11.18
CA ILE A 111 -0.99 -0.35 -10.29
C ILE A 111 0.49 0.07 -10.25
N ASP A 112 0.77 1.34 -10.53
CA ASP A 112 2.09 1.95 -10.37
C ASP A 112 2.36 2.36 -8.92
N VAL A 113 1.35 2.96 -8.26
CA VAL A 113 1.43 3.40 -6.86
C VAL A 113 0.13 3.04 -6.15
N ALA A 114 0.25 2.30 -5.05
CA ALA A 114 -0.84 2.06 -4.11
C ALA A 114 -0.54 2.76 -2.78
N LEU A 115 -1.49 3.52 -2.24
CA LEU A 115 -1.42 4.13 -0.92
C LEU A 115 -2.46 3.50 0.00
N ILE A 116 -2.01 2.99 1.14
CA ILE A 116 -2.85 2.54 2.25
C ILE A 116 -2.87 3.65 3.29
N ASP A 117 -3.97 4.36 3.35
CA ASP A 117 -4.25 5.48 4.28
C ASP A 117 -5.74 5.50 4.65
N GLY A 118 -6.31 4.32 4.79
CA GLY A 118 -7.69 4.07 5.17
C GLY A 118 -7.87 3.93 6.69
N PRO A 119 -8.83 3.13 7.16
CA PRO A 119 -9.06 2.92 8.59
C PRO A 119 -7.86 2.26 9.28
N HIS A 120 -7.43 2.80 10.42
CA HIS A 120 -6.22 2.39 11.14
C HIS A 120 -6.42 1.16 12.04
N GLY A 121 -7.67 0.75 12.28
CA GLY A 121 -7.98 -0.42 13.10
C GLY A 121 -7.67 -1.75 12.40
N PHE A 122 -7.28 -2.78 13.18
CA PHE A 122 -7.19 -4.14 12.64
C PHE A 122 -8.60 -4.64 12.25
N PRO A 123 -8.81 -5.33 11.12
CA PRO A 123 -7.80 -5.81 10.15
C PRO A 123 -7.70 -4.95 8.88
N PHE A 124 -8.15 -3.69 8.90
CA PHE A 124 -8.33 -2.90 7.68
C PHE A 124 -7.04 -2.70 6.86
N PRO A 125 -5.89 -2.31 7.43
CA PRO A 125 -4.67 -2.14 6.65
C PRO A 125 -4.23 -3.43 5.95
N ASP A 126 -4.38 -4.59 6.63
CA ASP A 126 -4.04 -5.90 6.07
C ASP A 126 -5.03 -6.32 4.95
N LEU A 127 -6.32 -5.98 5.11
CA LEU A 127 -7.34 -6.23 4.11
C LEU A 127 -7.10 -5.37 2.85
N GLU A 128 -6.81 -4.09 3.03
CA GLU A 128 -6.52 -3.18 1.92
C GLU A 128 -5.26 -3.61 1.18
N TYR A 129 -4.21 -3.99 1.92
CA TYR A 129 -3.01 -4.61 1.36
C TYR A 129 -3.35 -5.88 0.55
N TYR A 130 -4.21 -6.76 1.08
CA TYR A 130 -4.61 -8.00 0.42
C TYR A 130 -5.21 -7.77 -0.97
N TYR A 131 -6.02 -6.72 -1.13
CA TYR A 131 -6.63 -6.39 -2.41
C TYR A 131 -5.70 -5.63 -3.35
N PHE A 132 -4.72 -4.87 -2.85
CA PHE A 132 -3.83 -4.10 -3.71
C PHE A 132 -2.60 -4.88 -4.18
N TYR A 133 -1.99 -5.68 -3.28
CA TYR A 133 -0.66 -6.24 -3.54
C TYR A 133 -0.54 -7.09 -4.82
N PRO A 134 -1.56 -7.87 -5.25
CA PRO A 134 -1.45 -8.69 -6.45
C PRO A 134 -1.40 -7.86 -7.73
N HIS A 135 -1.91 -6.63 -7.67
CA HIS A 135 -2.06 -5.74 -8.81
C HIS A 135 -0.95 -4.71 -8.92
N VAL A 136 -0.15 -4.51 -7.87
CA VAL A 136 1.03 -3.62 -7.95
C VAL A 136 2.08 -4.26 -8.84
N ARG A 137 2.43 -3.60 -9.95
CA ARG A 137 3.42 -4.13 -10.89
C ARG A 137 4.83 -4.21 -10.29
N THR A 138 5.68 -5.04 -10.85
CA THR A 138 7.12 -5.04 -10.51
C THR A 138 7.71 -3.64 -10.74
N GLY A 139 8.45 -3.14 -9.74
CA GLY A 139 8.98 -1.78 -9.73
C GLY A 139 8.00 -0.71 -9.26
N GLY A 140 6.70 -1.02 -9.15
CA GLY A 140 5.69 -0.14 -8.57
C GLY A 140 5.89 0.11 -7.08
N LEU A 141 5.18 1.07 -6.53
CA LEU A 141 5.29 1.47 -5.13
C LEU A 141 4.06 1.02 -4.32
N LEU A 142 4.32 0.59 -3.11
CA LEU A 142 3.34 0.48 -2.04
C LEU A 142 3.72 1.48 -0.95
N VAL A 143 2.82 2.38 -0.64
CA VAL A 143 2.98 3.40 0.40
C VAL A 143 2.00 3.09 1.53
N ILE A 144 2.48 3.12 2.76
CA ILE A 144 1.66 2.87 3.94
C ILE A 144 1.85 4.04 4.89
N ASP A 145 0.78 4.75 5.19
CA ASP A 145 0.84 5.82 6.19
C ASP A 145 0.63 5.29 7.60
N ASP A 146 0.96 6.12 8.57
CA ASP A 146 0.78 5.90 10.01
C ASP A 146 1.40 4.59 10.55
N VAL A 147 2.53 4.15 10.00
CA VAL A 147 3.25 2.95 10.46
C VAL A 147 3.74 3.03 11.94
N HIS A 148 3.59 4.19 12.59
CA HIS A 148 3.83 4.36 14.02
C HIS A 148 2.67 3.80 14.87
N ILE A 149 1.45 3.67 14.31
CA ILE A 149 0.29 3.07 14.97
C ILE A 149 0.49 1.56 15.06
N PRO A 150 0.32 0.92 16.24
CA PRO A 150 0.65 -0.50 16.44
C PRO A 150 -0.03 -1.47 15.46
N THR A 151 -1.29 -1.24 15.10
CA THR A 151 -2.05 -2.08 14.16
C THR A 151 -1.45 -2.03 12.74
N ILE A 152 -1.07 -0.84 12.26
CA ILE A 152 -0.44 -0.65 10.95
C ILE A 152 1.02 -1.12 10.99
N ARG A 153 1.71 -0.95 12.12
CA ARG A 153 3.09 -1.42 12.32
C ARG A 153 3.25 -2.93 12.11
N ASN A 154 2.22 -3.71 12.39
CA ASN A 154 2.26 -5.16 12.14
C ASN A 154 2.45 -5.45 10.64
N LEU A 155 1.64 -4.84 9.78
CA LEU A 155 1.78 -4.93 8.32
C LEU A 155 3.16 -4.42 7.86
N PHE A 156 3.56 -3.22 8.29
CA PHE A 156 4.88 -2.65 7.97
C PHE A 156 6.02 -3.60 8.34
N THR A 157 5.98 -4.18 9.54
CA THR A 157 7.04 -5.08 10.02
C THR A 157 7.10 -6.37 9.21
N PHE A 158 5.94 -6.91 8.82
CA PHE A 158 5.85 -8.07 7.94
C PHE A 158 6.46 -7.74 6.57
N LEU A 159 6.05 -6.66 5.93
CA LEU A 159 6.48 -6.30 4.58
C LEU A 159 7.97 -5.97 4.50
N ARG A 160 8.52 -5.33 5.54
CA ARG A 160 9.96 -5.03 5.61
C ARG A 160 10.82 -6.29 5.52
N ASP A 161 10.32 -7.41 5.99
CA ASP A 161 11.04 -8.68 6.00
C ASP A 161 10.65 -9.58 4.81
N ASP A 162 9.60 -9.25 4.08
CA ASP A 162 9.14 -10.02 2.93
C ASP A 162 10.03 -9.79 1.69
N LYS A 163 10.16 -10.83 0.85
CA LYS A 163 10.95 -10.75 -0.39
C LYS A 163 10.25 -9.96 -1.49
N MET A 164 8.94 -9.86 -1.43
CA MET A 164 8.13 -9.18 -2.42
C MET A 164 8.36 -7.67 -2.40
N TRP A 165 8.80 -7.15 -1.26
CA TRP A 165 8.93 -5.72 -1.03
C TRP A 165 10.35 -5.32 -0.62
N LYS A 166 10.81 -4.20 -1.17
CA LYS A 166 12.03 -3.54 -0.76
C LYS A 166 11.66 -2.22 -0.10
N LEU A 167 11.89 -2.08 1.20
CA LEU A 167 11.75 -0.80 1.88
C LEU A 167 12.74 0.20 1.28
N LEU A 168 12.24 1.33 0.82
CA LEU A 168 13.03 2.43 0.26
C LEU A 168 13.28 3.50 1.32
N GLU A 169 12.22 3.91 2.03
CA GLU A 169 12.26 5.03 2.95
C GLU A 169 11.15 4.92 4.00
N VAL A 170 11.37 5.53 5.16
CA VAL A 170 10.32 5.83 6.15
C VAL A 170 10.38 7.31 6.46
N VAL A 171 9.42 8.07 5.95
CA VAL A 171 9.34 9.52 6.10
C VAL A 171 8.82 9.86 7.50
N HIS A 172 9.58 10.64 8.25
CA HIS A 172 9.23 11.10 9.62
C HIS A 172 8.81 9.99 10.59
N GLY A 173 9.23 8.74 10.34
CA GLY A 173 8.80 7.60 11.15
C GLY A 173 7.32 7.23 11.00
N ARG A 174 6.62 7.83 10.03
CA ARG A 174 5.17 7.67 9.82
C ARG A 174 4.81 6.99 8.51
N THR A 175 5.35 7.45 7.39
CA THR A 175 4.97 6.96 6.06
C THR A 175 6.08 6.08 5.50
N ALA A 176 5.78 4.81 5.26
CA ALA A 176 6.73 3.86 4.66
C ALA A 176 6.49 3.74 3.15
N VAL A 177 7.58 3.79 2.38
CA VAL A 177 7.57 3.62 0.93
C VAL A 177 8.31 2.34 0.58
N PHE A 178 7.62 1.42 -0.06
CA PHE A 178 8.16 0.15 -0.54
C PHE A 178 8.13 0.08 -2.06
N ARG A 179 9.09 -0.64 -2.63
CA ARG A 179 9.13 -1.01 -4.04
C ARG A 179 8.82 -2.49 -4.22
N ARG A 180 7.92 -2.80 -5.14
CA ARG A 180 7.62 -4.16 -5.55
C ARG A 180 8.84 -4.76 -6.25
N THR A 181 9.31 -5.92 -5.77
CA THR A 181 10.38 -6.70 -6.41
C THR A 181 9.80 -7.64 -7.49
N ASP A 182 10.65 -8.42 -8.12
CA ASP A 182 10.27 -9.48 -9.07
C ASP A 182 9.88 -10.81 -8.40
N ALA A 183 9.92 -10.87 -7.05
CA ALA A 183 9.49 -12.05 -6.33
C ALA A 183 8.01 -12.36 -6.63
N PRO A 184 7.63 -13.63 -6.80
CA PRO A 184 6.26 -14.00 -7.11
C PRO A 184 5.30 -13.58 -5.99
N THR A 185 4.04 -13.35 -6.35
CA THR A 185 2.97 -13.19 -5.38
C THR A 185 2.75 -14.49 -4.59
N PHE A 186 2.19 -14.36 -3.40
CA PHE A 186 1.83 -15.52 -2.60
C PHE A 186 0.84 -16.42 -3.37
N ASP A 187 1.10 -17.74 -3.40
CA ASP A 187 0.17 -18.71 -3.96
C ASP A 187 -0.98 -18.96 -2.97
N PRO A 188 -2.22 -18.57 -3.31
CA PRO A 188 -3.37 -18.75 -2.42
C PRO A 188 -3.76 -20.22 -2.19
N LEU A 189 -3.29 -21.13 -3.02
CA LEU A 189 -3.51 -22.57 -2.87
C LEU A 189 -2.48 -23.23 -1.96
N GLY A 190 -1.37 -22.51 -1.67
CA GLY A 190 -0.29 -23.00 -0.81
C GLY A 190 -0.35 -22.37 0.58
N ASP A 191 -0.09 -23.14 1.61
CA ASP A 191 0.09 -22.62 2.96
C ASP A 191 1.31 -21.69 3.05
N GLY A 192 2.44 -22.03 2.41
CA GLY A 192 3.61 -21.19 2.12
C GLY A 192 4.23 -20.38 3.27
N TRP A 193 3.72 -20.46 4.49
CA TRP A 193 4.15 -19.62 5.62
C TRP A 193 5.66 -19.73 5.90
N TRP A 194 6.26 -20.89 5.68
CA TRP A 194 7.70 -21.11 5.87
C TRP A 194 8.57 -20.41 4.82
N LEU A 195 8.01 -19.96 3.71
CA LEU A 195 8.69 -19.16 2.69
C LEU A 195 8.77 -17.69 3.10
N GLN A 196 7.93 -17.27 4.01
CA GLN A 196 7.86 -15.90 4.51
C GLN A 196 8.96 -15.66 5.56
N ARG A 197 9.88 -14.74 5.26
CA ARG A 197 11.05 -14.45 6.11
C ARG A 197 10.66 -13.97 7.50
N TYR A 198 9.55 -13.27 7.63
CA TYR A 198 8.98 -12.81 8.90
C TYR A 198 8.84 -13.98 9.89
N ASN A 199 8.26 -15.10 9.45
CA ASN A 199 8.04 -16.26 10.30
C ASN A 199 9.34 -16.93 10.78
N HIS A 200 10.44 -16.74 10.04
CA HIS A 200 11.73 -17.30 10.44
C HIS A 200 12.29 -16.75 11.76
N ARG A 201 11.83 -15.59 12.22
CA ARG A 201 12.24 -15.00 13.49
C ARG A 201 11.58 -15.68 14.69
N HIS A 202 10.40 -16.25 14.47
CA HIS A 202 9.53 -16.79 15.52
C HIS A 202 9.52 -18.32 15.55
N VAL A 203 10.13 -18.97 14.56
CA VAL A 203 10.12 -20.43 14.42
C VAL A 203 11.50 -21.01 14.76
N ARG A 204 11.53 -22.07 15.58
CA ARG A 204 12.76 -22.79 15.94
C ARG A 204 13.48 -23.30 14.68
N ILE A 205 14.81 -23.31 14.70
CA ILE A 205 15.64 -23.71 13.57
C ILE A 205 15.24 -25.11 13.06
N GLY A 206 14.99 -26.07 13.96
CA GLY A 206 14.57 -27.42 13.58
C GLY A 206 13.23 -27.43 12.80
N THR A 207 12.26 -26.61 13.20
CA THR A 207 10.98 -26.48 12.49
C THR A 207 11.17 -25.86 11.12
N ARG A 208 12.07 -24.88 10.96
CA ARG A 208 12.40 -24.28 9.66
C ARG A 208 13.05 -25.28 8.71
N LEU A 209 14.00 -26.05 9.22
CA LEU A 209 14.66 -27.12 8.43
C LEU A 209 13.63 -28.18 8.00
N TRP A 210 12.76 -28.60 8.91
CA TRP A 210 11.69 -29.54 8.61
C TRP A 210 10.72 -29.01 7.55
N ALA A 211 10.25 -27.78 7.71
CA ALA A 211 9.32 -27.14 6.76
C ALA A 211 9.94 -26.93 5.36
N GLY A 212 11.26 -26.74 5.29
CA GLY A 212 12.00 -26.60 4.03
C GLY A 212 12.28 -27.92 3.28
N LEU A 213 12.00 -29.07 3.91
CA LEU A 213 12.19 -30.36 3.24
C LEU A 213 11.11 -30.62 2.17
N PRO A 214 11.46 -31.25 1.04
CA PRO A 214 10.48 -31.73 0.06
C PRO A 214 9.42 -32.62 0.74
N SER A 215 8.18 -32.52 0.29
CA SER A 215 7.04 -33.28 0.88
C SER A 215 7.23 -34.80 0.86
N SER A 216 7.93 -35.32 -0.15
CA SER A 216 8.33 -36.73 -0.23
C SER A 216 9.27 -37.13 0.90
N LEU A 217 10.29 -36.30 1.17
CA LEU A 217 11.30 -36.55 2.20
C LEU A 217 10.68 -36.44 3.60
N ARG A 218 9.79 -35.46 3.81
CA ARG A 218 9.05 -35.31 5.08
C ARG A 218 8.23 -36.56 5.39
N ARG A 219 7.44 -37.07 4.44
CA ARG A 219 6.65 -38.29 4.60
C ARG A 219 7.49 -39.49 4.94
N SER A 220 8.64 -39.66 4.28
CA SER A 220 9.56 -40.75 4.58
C SER A 220 10.13 -40.67 6.01
N LEU A 221 10.48 -39.46 6.44
CA LEU A 221 10.98 -39.22 7.81
C LEU A 221 9.89 -39.38 8.88
N GLU A 222 8.65 -38.96 8.60
CA GLU A 222 7.51 -39.16 9.50
C GLU A 222 7.23 -40.64 9.73
N THR A 223 7.30 -41.43 8.65
CA THR A 223 7.15 -42.90 8.73
C THR A 223 8.27 -43.52 9.54
N LEU A 224 9.51 -43.11 9.32
CA LEU A 224 10.69 -43.59 10.08
C LEU A 224 10.65 -43.23 11.58
N LEU A 225 10.12 -42.04 11.90
CA LEU A 225 10.04 -41.53 13.27
C LEU A 225 8.75 -41.93 14.00
N GLY A 226 7.91 -42.77 13.40
CA GLY A 226 6.65 -43.23 14.00
C GLY A 226 5.64 -42.13 14.30
N ARG A 227 5.80 -40.97 13.65
CA ARG A 227 4.85 -39.84 13.74
C ARG A 227 3.82 -39.98 12.65
N ARG A 228 2.66 -40.52 12.99
CA ARG A 228 1.43 -40.45 12.19
C ARG A 228 0.55 -39.35 12.72
#